data_44150dc655ac61355d4c79a835128542
#
_entry.id   44150dc655ac61355d4c79a835128542
#
_cell.length_a   1.000
_cell.length_b   1.000
_cell.length_c   1.000
_cell.angle_alpha   90.00
_cell.angle_beta   90.00
_cell.angle_gamma   90.00
#
_symmetry.space_group_name_H-M   'P 1'
#
loop_
_entity.id
_entity.type
_entity.pdbx_description
1 polymer ?
#
loop_
_entity_poly.entity_id
_entity_poly.type
_entity_poly.pdbx_seq_one_letter_code
_entity_poly.pdbx_strand_id
1 'polypeptide(L)'
;MNSAERQQAIANVLIHRRQETVANLMNEFGMSRSTILRDIATLTCSLPIETVRGRYGGGVKLADDYRPHRSTLSPEQAQVIRRAAELMSGKDRQTLLSILAQFASPV
;
A
#
# COMPACT_ATOMS: atom_id res chain seq x y z
N MET A 1 17.40 -1.94 12.71
CA MET A 1 16.04 -2.13 12.19
C MET A 1 15.35 -3.20 13.00
N ASN A 2 14.22 -2.90 13.60
CA ASN A 2 13.42 -3.88 14.35
C ASN A 2 12.47 -4.64 13.42
N SER A 3 11.74 -5.62 13.97
CA SER A 3 10.81 -6.44 13.18
C SER A 3 9.73 -5.62 12.49
N ALA A 4 9.15 -4.64 13.17
CA ALA A 4 8.10 -3.80 12.62
C ALA A 4 8.62 -2.95 11.46
N GLU A 5 9.78 -2.35 11.61
CA GLU A 5 10.41 -1.56 10.55
C GLU A 5 10.78 -2.43 9.36
N ARG A 6 11.30 -3.63 9.60
CA ARG A 6 11.63 -4.58 8.54
C ARG A 6 10.39 -5.02 7.78
N GLN A 7 9.32 -5.36 8.47
CA GLN A 7 8.05 -5.75 7.86
C GLN A 7 7.49 -4.62 7.00
N GLN A 8 7.53 -3.39 7.49
CA GLN A 8 7.10 -2.24 6.70
C GLN A 8 7.96 -2.04 5.45
N ALA A 9 9.27 -2.23 5.58
CA ALA A 9 10.19 -2.13 4.44
C ALA A 9 9.92 -3.23 3.40
N ILE A 10 9.64 -4.46 3.83
CA ILE A 10 9.25 -5.55 2.94
C ILE A 10 7.94 -5.23 2.24
N ALA A 11 6.95 -4.72 2.97
CA ALA A 11 5.68 -4.29 2.40
C ALA A 11 5.88 -3.25 1.30
N ASN A 12 6.73 -2.27 1.53
CA ASN A 12 7.06 -1.23 0.55
C ASN A 12 7.71 -1.81 -0.70
N VAL A 13 8.60 -2.78 -0.55
CA VAL A 13 9.22 -3.48 -1.70
C VAL A 13 8.14 -4.16 -2.54
N LEU A 14 7.22 -4.89 -1.90
CA LEU A 14 6.15 -5.60 -2.61
C LEU A 14 5.16 -4.63 -3.28
N ILE A 15 4.86 -3.52 -2.65
CA ILE A 15 4.00 -2.49 -3.23
C ILE A 15 4.61 -1.89 -4.48
N HIS A 16 5.92 -1.61 -4.47
CA HIS A 16 6.61 -0.99 -5.60
C HIS A 16 6.96 -1.99 -6.72
N ARG A 17 7.48 -3.15 -6.34
CA ARG A 17 7.94 -4.16 -7.32
C ARG A 17 6.85 -5.14 -7.71
N ARG A 18 5.79 -5.24 -6.93
CA ARG A 18 4.66 -6.16 -7.08
C ARG A 18 5.00 -7.61 -6.82
N GLN A 19 6.20 -8.04 -7.07
CA GLN A 19 6.68 -9.41 -6.91
C GLN A 19 8.16 -9.39 -6.56
N GLU A 20 8.58 -10.33 -5.70
CA GLU A 20 9.99 -10.49 -5.34
C GLU A 20 10.27 -11.91 -4.89
N THR A 21 11.50 -12.37 -5.07
CA THR A 21 11.93 -13.68 -4.58
C THR A 21 12.29 -13.60 -3.11
N VAL A 22 12.11 -14.71 -2.40
CA VAL A 22 12.51 -14.80 -1.00
C VAL A 22 14.02 -14.63 -0.87
N ALA A 23 14.80 -15.19 -1.82
CA ALA A 23 16.25 -15.07 -1.81
C ALA A 23 16.71 -13.61 -1.89
N ASN A 24 16.10 -12.80 -2.74
CA ASN A 24 16.42 -11.38 -2.84
C ASN A 24 16.07 -10.62 -1.57
N LEU A 25 14.94 -10.94 -0.96
CA LEU A 25 14.55 -10.33 0.32
C LEU A 25 15.54 -10.70 1.43
N MET A 26 15.99 -11.95 1.47
CA MET A 26 17.04 -12.38 2.42
C MET A 26 18.31 -11.56 2.25
N ASN A 27 18.74 -11.36 1.03
CA ASN A 27 19.95 -10.60 0.72
C ASN A 27 19.79 -9.10 1.05
N GLU A 28 18.68 -8.50 0.67
CA GLU A 28 18.44 -7.07 0.92
C GLU A 28 18.37 -6.74 2.40
N PHE A 29 17.74 -7.61 3.19
CA PHE A 29 17.52 -7.35 4.61
C PHE A 29 18.51 -8.06 5.52
N GLY A 30 19.40 -8.88 4.95
CA GLY A 30 20.40 -9.60 5.75
C GLY A 30 19.79 -10.56 6.75
N MET A 31 18.69 -11.23 6.38
CA MET A 31 17.93 -12.11 7.27
C MET A 31 17.85 -13.52 6.71
N SER A 32 17.64 -14.49 7.63
CA SER A 32 17.43 -15.87 7.25
C SER A 32 16.10 -16.04 6.52
N ARG A 33 15.99 -17.16 5.79
CA ARG A 33 14.75 -17.52 5.11
C ARG A 33 13.57 -17.61 6.08
N SER A 34 13.76 -18.24 7.24
CA SER A 34 12.69 -18.40 8.23
C SER A 34 12.21 -17.04 8.77
N THR A 35 13.13 -16.09 8.98
CA THR A 35 12.75 -14.74 9.40
C THR A 35 11.94 -14.01 8.32
N ILE A 36 12.39 -14.07 7.08
CA ILE A 36 11.66 -13.44 5.96
C ILE A 36 10.27 -14.06 5.79
N LEU A 37 10.17 -15.40 5.84
CA LEU A 37 8.88 -16.08 5.72
C LEU A 37 7.93 -15.74 6.87
N ARG A 38 8.46 -15.57 8.08
CA ARG A 38 7.69 -15.13 9.24
C ARG A 38 7.17 -13.71 9.07
N ASP A 39 8.01 -12.80 8.57
CA ASP A 39 7.60 -11.44 8.28
C ASP A 39 6.51 -11.39 7.21
N ILE A 40 6.65 -12.19 6.16
CA ILE A 40 5.63 -12.30 5.10
C ILE A 40 4.32 -12.84 5.67
N ALA A 41 4.37 -13.86 6.53
CA ALA A 41 3.19 -14.41 7.18
C ALA A 41 2.45 -13.34 8.02
N THR A 42 3.20 -12.50 8.71
CA THR A 42 2.62 -11.39 9.45
C THR A 42 1.97 -10.37 8.50
N LEU A 43 2.61 -10.05 7.39
CA LEU A 43 2.10 -9.10 6.41
C LEU A 43 0.84 -9.62 5.69
N THR A 44 0.67 -10.93 5.54
CA THR A 44 -0.54 -11.50 4.91
C THR A 44 -1.82 -11.20 5.69
N CYS A 45 -1.70 -10.82 6.95
CA CYS A 45 -2.86 -10.38 7.74
C CYS A 45 -3.42 -9.04 7.27
N SER A 46 -2.61 -8.20 6.64
CA SER A 46 -3.00 -6.85 6.21
C SER A 46 -2.88 -6.62 4.69
N LEU A 47 -2.13 -7.46 3.99
CA LEU A 47 -1.90 -7.35 2.55
C LEU A 47 -2.27 -8.66 1.84
N PRO A 48 -2.87 -8.62 0.66
CA PRO A 48 -3.18 -9.82 -0.12
C PRO A 48 -1.92 -10.35 -0.81
N ILE A 49 -1.07 -11.01 -0.05
CA ILE A 49 0.18 -11.58 -0.55
C ILE A 49 -0.07 -13.02 -1.01
N GLU A 50 0.36 -13.33 -2.22
CA GLU A 50 0.28 -14.67 -2.81
C GLU A 50 1.68 -15.26 -2.91
N THR A 51 1.78 -16.57 -2.68
CA THR A 51 3.02 -17.31 -2.86
C THR A 51 3.18 -17.68 -4.33
N VAL A 52 4.38 -17.48 -4.86
CA VAL A 52 4.73 -17.85 -6.23
C VAL A 52 5.73 -18.99 -6.18
N ARG A 53 5.44 -20.09 -6.84
CA ARG A 53 6.37 -21.20 -6.99
C ARG A 53 7.38 -20.88 -8.08
N GLY A 54 8.66 -21.24 -7.85
CA GLY A 54 9.71 -21.01 -8.83
C GLY A 54 10.92 -21.88 -8.60
N ARG A 55 11.78 -21.93 -9.58
CA ARG A 55 13.00 -22.77 -9.59
C ARG A 55 13.97 -22.44 -8.46
N TYR A 56 13.92 -21.23 -7.95
CA TYR A 56 14.90 -20.70 -6.99
C TYR A 56 14.31 -20.49 -5.60
N GLY A 57 13.49 -21.44 -5.13
CA GLY A 57 12.95 -21.42 -3.78
C GLY A 57 11.68 -20.58 -3.61
N GLY A 58 11.11 -20.11 -4.71
CA GLY A 58 9.83 -19.41 -4.67
C GLY A 58 9.94 -17.93 -4.37
N GLY A 59 8.81 -17.26 -4.42
CA GLY A 59 8.69 -15.84 -4.19
C GLY A 59 7.31 -15.48 -3.67
N VAL A 60 7.08 -14.19 -3.56
CA VAL A 60 5.81 -13.63 -3.12
C VAL A 60 5.43 -12.47 -4.03
N LYS A 61 4.13 -12.28 -4.20
CA LYS A 61 3.60 -11.16 -4.97
C LYS A 61 2.34 -10.63 -4.31
N LEU A 62 2.02 -9.38 -4.61
CA LEU A 62 0.71 -8.83 -4.27
C LEU A 62 -0.31 -9.30 -5.32
N ALA A 63 -1.56 -9.49 -4.88
CA ALA A 63 -2.65 -9.79 -5.79
C ALA A 63 -2.73 -8.75 -6.90
N ASP A 64 -3.02 -9.18 -8.13
CA ASP A 64 -2.97 -8.31 -9.32
C ASP A 64 -3.94 -7.14 -9.24
N ASP A 65 -5.07 -7.34 -8.59
CA ASP A 65 -6.11 -6.32 -8.42
C ASP A 65 -5.85 -5.38 -7.23
N TYR A 66 -4.86 -5.69 -6.41
CA TYR A 66 -4.54 -4.85 -5.26
C TYR A 66 -3.86 -3.57 -5.71
N ARG A 67 -4.41 -2.46 -5.26
CA ARG A 67 -3.77 -1.16 -5.35
C ARG A 67 -3.60 -0.62 -3.95
N PRO A 68 -2.42 -0.08 -3.60
CA PRO A 68 -2.27 0.54 -2.30
C PRO A 68 -3.33 1.61 -2.17
N HIS A 69 -4.08 1.55 -1.08
CA HIS A 69 -5.03 2.60 -0.76
C HIS A 69 -4.27 3.89 -0.47
N ARG A 70 -3.95 4.62 -1.50
CA ARG A 70 -4.16 6.04 -1.41
C ARG A 70 -5.66 6.19 -1.55
N SER A 71 -6.32 6.58 -0.47
CA SER A 71 -7.73 6.96 -0.52
C SER A 71 -7.80 8.20 -1.39
N THR A 72 -7.82 8.02 -2.71
CA THR A 72 -8.02 9.11 -3.63
C THR A 72 -9.48 9.13 -4.02
N LEU A 73 -10.06 10.30 -3.96
CA LEU A 73 -11.40 10.51 -4.48
C LEU A 73 -11.37 10.31 -6.00
N SER A 74 -12.39 9.67 -6.54
CA SER A 74 -12.58 9.65 -7.98
C SER A 74 -12.85 11.09 -8.48
N PRO A 75 -12.63 11.38 -9.77
CA PRO A 75 -12.98 12.69 -10.32
C PRO A 75 -14.44 13.08 -10.07
N GLU A 76 -15.36 12.12 -10.14
CA GLU A 76 -16.78 12.34 -9.88
C GLU A 76 -17.02 12.69 -8.41
N GLN A 77 -16.39 11.97 -7.48
CA GLN A 77 -16.51 12.26 -6.05
C GLN A 77 -15.96 13.64 -5.72
N ALA A 78 -14.79 13.99 -6.27
CA ALA A 78 -14.19 15.30 -6.08
C ALA A 78 -15.09 16.42 -6.59
N GLN A 79 -15.73 16.20 -7.73
CA GLN A 79 -16.64 17.17 -8.36
C GLN A 79 -17.88 17.42 -7.52
N VAL A 80 -18.47 16.36 -6.98
CA VAL A 80 -19.65 16.47 -6.10
C VAL A 80 -19.30 17.24 -4.83
N ILE A 81 -18.12 16.98 -4.26
CA ILE A 81 -17.65 17.68 -3.07
C ILE A 81 -17.42 19.16 -3.36
N ARG A 82 -16.84 19.51 -4.51
CA ARG A 82 -16.65 20.92 -4.91
C ARG A 82 -17.99 21.64 -5.01
N ARG A 83 -19.00 21.03 -5.63
CA ARG A 83 -20.35 21.61 -5.74
C ARG A 83 -20.97 21.79 -4.36
N ALA A 84 -20.84 20.79 -3.49
CA ALA A 84 -21.34 20.90 -2.13
C ALA A 84 -20.66 22.03 -1.36
N ALA A 85 -19.34 22.20 -1.54
CA ALA A 85 -18.60 23.28 -0.90
C ALA A 85 -19.07 24.68 -1.34
N GLU A 86 -19.47 24.83 -2.61
CA GLU A 86 -20.01 26.09 -3.13
C GLU A 86 -21.34 26.47 -2.47
N LEU A 87 -22.11 25.49 -2.06
CA LEU A 87 -23.41 25.68 -1.40
C LEU A 87 -23.28 25.90 0.11
N MET A 88 -22.11 25.66 0.66
CA MET A 88 -21.85 25.77 2.08
C MET A 88 -21.00 26.99 2.40
N SER A 89 -21.01 27.40 3.66
CA SER A 89 -20.23 28.52 4.14
C SER A 89 -19.57 28.19 5.47
N GLY A 90 -18.56 28.98 5.83
CA GLY A 90 -17.88 28.87 7.13
C GLY A 90 -17.07 27.58 7.25
N LYS A 91 -17.19 26.95 8.43
CA LYS A 91 -16.37 25.79 8.79
C LYS A 91 -16.63 24.56 7.92
N ASP A 92 -17.88 24.36 7.53
CA ASP A 92 -18.25 23.20 6.67
C ASP A 92 -17.61 23.29 5.30
N ARG A 93 -17.59 24.48 4.71
CA ARG A 93 -16.89 24.71 3.44
C ARG A 93 -15.41 24.43 3.57
N GLN A 94 -14.77 24.92 4.62
CA GLN A 94 -13.35 24.70 4.86
C GLN A 94 -13.04 23.22 5.06
N THR A 95 -13.90 22.48 5.75
CA THR A 95 -13.76 21.03 5.95
C THR A 95 -13.84 20.29 4.62
N LEU A 96 -14.80 20.61 3.76
CA LEU A 96 -14.92 19.99 2.44
C LEU A 96 -13.73 20.30 1.55
N LEU A 97 -13.24 21.53 1.55
CA LEU A 97 -12.06 21.91 0.79
C LEU A 97 -10.80 21.21 1.31
N SER A 98 -10.71 20.97 2.60
CA SER A 98 -9.64 20.20 3.22
C SER A 98 -9.65 18.74 2.73
N ILE A 99 -10.81 18.12 2.62
CA ILE A 99 -10.95 16.77 2.07
C ILE A 99 -10.46 16.73 0.62
N LEU A 100 -10.85 17.71 -0.19
CA LEU A 100 -10.39 17.81 -1.57
C LEU A 100 -8.87 17.96 -1.66
N ALA A 101 -8.28 18.82 -0.83
CA ALA A 101 -6.83 19.05 -0.82
C ALA A 101 -6.05 17.79 -0.44
N GLN A 102 -6.60 16.99 0.47
CA GLN A 102 -5.94 15.82 1.01
C GLN A 102 -6.13 14.56 0.15
N PHE A 103 -7.29 14.36 -0.45
CA PHE A 103 -7.67 13.12 -1.09
C PHE A 103 -7.95 13.23 -2.59
N ALA A 104 -8.09 14.43 -3.14
CA ALA A 104 -8.26 14.58 -4.58
C ALA A 104 -6.95 14.26 -5.29
N SER A 105 -7.02 13.41 -6.31
CA SER A 105 -5.87 13.12 -7.16
C SER A 105 -5.41 14.38 -7.86
N PRO A 106 -4.12 14.72 -7.84
CA PRO A 106 -3.61 15.75 -8.74
C PRO A 106 -3.76 15.25 -10.18
N VAL A 107 -4.41 16.03 -10.98
CA VAL A 107 -4.54 15.74 -12.41
C VAL A 107 -3.23 16.07 -13.10
#